data_d316c1164291053eca4ee62a8fcbd9ca
#
_entry.id   d316c1164291053eca4ee62a8fcbd9ca
#
_cell.length_a   1.000
_cell.length_b   1.000
_cell.length_c   1.000
_cell.angle_alpha   90.00
_cell.angle_beta   90.00
_cell.angle_gamma   90.00
#
_symmetry.space_group_name_H-M   'P 1'
#
loop_
_entity.id
_entity.type
_entity.pdbx_description
1 polymer ?
#
loop_
_entity_poly.entity_id
_entity_poly.type
_entity_poly.pdbx_seq_one_letter_code
_entity_poly.pdbx_strand_id
1 'polypeptide(L)'
;LSSSLFSGEYPDISIKELQNAIKAGKVTVIDVNGVNSFKKGHIPTAIHFSSVGKKLSQSLPKNKNNLIVSYCGGPGCSAYKRGADAAAKLGYKNIKHLSAGISGWKRSGAQIAQK
;
A
#
# COMPACT_ATOMS: atom_id res chain seq x y z
N LEU A 1 6.59 -23.35 7.17
CA LEU A 1 7.36 -22.25 7.50
C LEU A 1 7.08 -21.04 6.69
N SER A 2 7.95 -20.77 5.76
CA SER A 2 7.86 -19.55 5.00
C SER A 2 6.69 -19.52 4.05
N SER A 3 6.08 -20.67 3.76
CA SER A 3 4.97 -20.70 2.82
C SER A 3 3.79 -19.87 3.31
N SER A 4 3.65 -19.70 4.62
CA SER A 4 2.55 -18.91 5.15
C SER A 4 2.62 -17.46 4.72
N LEU A 5 3.80 -16.98 4.31
CA LEU A 5 3.95 -15.61 3.86
C LEU A 5 3.16 -15.33 2.60
N PHE A 6 2.78 -16.37 1.85
CA PHE A 6 2.05 -16.18 0.60
C PHE A 6 0.58 -16.50 0.72
N SER A 7 0.09 -16.65 1.96
CA SER A 7 -1.32 -16.96 2.18
C SER A 7 -2.19 -15.70 2.11
N GLY A 8 -1.60 -14.53 1.87
CA GLY A 8 -2.34 -13.29 1.83
C GLY A 8 -2.48 -12.63 3.19
N GLU A 9 -1.67 -13.08 4.14
CA GLU A 9 -1.64 -12.48 5.47
C GLU A 9 -0.44 -11.57 5.58
N TYR A 10 -0.71 -10.30 5.82
CA TYR A 10 0.34 -9.29 5.91
C TYR A 10 0.18 -8.52 7.20
N PRO A 11 1.28 -8.18 7.88
CA PRO A 11 1.18 -7.37 9.11
C PRO A 11 0.51 -6.04 8.82
N ASP A 12 -0.21 -5.54 9.82
CA ASP A 12 -0.83 -4.24 9.75
C ASP A 12 0.18 -3.15 10.12
N ILE A 13 0.00 -1.97 9.53
CA ILE A 13 0.79 -0.81 9.92
C ILE A 13 -0.20 0.27 10.39
N SER A 14 0.19 1.03 11.41
CA SER A 14 -0.67 2.11 11.89
C SER A 14 -0.53 3.34 10.98
N ILE A 15 -1.52 4.23 11.07
CA ILE A 15 -1.48 5.48 10.34
C ILE A 15 -0.23 6.27 10.72
N LYS A 16 0.07 6.34 12.01
CA LYS A 16 1.23 7.09 12.48
C LYS A 16 2.53 6.52 11.95
N GLU A 17 2.66 5.21 12.00
CA GLU A 17 3.87 4.56 11.48
C GLU A 17 4.02 4.81 9.99
N LEU A 18 2.93 4.76 9.25
CA LEU A 18 3.00 5.01 7.81
C LEU A 18 3.34 6.46 7.53
N GLN A 19 2.76 7.40 8.27
CA GLN A 19 3.12 8.81 8.12
C GLN A 19 4.61 9.02 8.33
N ASN A 20 5.18 8.40 9.35
CA ASN A 20 6.60 8.52 9.64
C ASN A 20 7.46 7.93 8.53
N ALA A 21 7.05 6.77 8.01
CA ALA A 21 7.79 6.12 6.92
C ALA A 21 7.77 6.95 5.64
N ILE A 22 6.62 7.56 5.34
CA ILE A 22 6.50 8.43 4.16
C ILE A 22 7.42 9.64 4.34
N LYS A 23 7.38 10.27 5.50
CA LYS A 23 8.19 11.44 5.78
C LYS A 23 9.68 11.13 5.65
N ALA A 24 10.08 9.94 6.06
CA ALA A 24 11.47 9.51 5.97
C ALA A 24 11.87 9.03 4.57
N GLY A 25 10.91 8.91 3.66
CA GLY A 25 11.17 8.41 2.31
C GLY A 25 11.52 6.94 2.28
N LYS A 26 11.00 6.16 3.23
CA LYS A 26 11.40 4.76 3.41
C LYS A 26 10.27 3.78 3.18
N VAL A 27 9.30 4.13 2.34
CA VAL A 27 8.19 3.24 2.04
C VAL A 27 7.69 3.50 0.62
N THR A 28 7.19 2.45 -0.01
CA THR A 28 6.44 2.57 -1.25
C THR A 28 5.02 2.15 -0.95
N VAL A 29 4.06 3.00 -1.28
CA VAL A 29 2.65 2.80 -0.96
C VAL A 29 1.89 2.43 -2.22
N ILE A 30 1.05 1.41 -2.14
CA ILE A 30 0.23 0.94 -3.26
C ILE A 30 -1.24 1.13 -2.90
N ASP A 31 -1.95 1.89 -3.73
CA ASP A 31 -3.38 2.13 -3.58
C ASP A 31 -4.12 1.23 -4.57
N VAL A 32 -4.95 0.31 -4.06
CA VAL A 32 -5.70 -0.59 -4.94
C VAL A 32 -7.15 -0.16 -5.14
N ASN A 33 -7.52 1.03 -4.69
CA ASN A 33 -8.86 1.56 -4.91
C ASN A 33 -9.07 1.93 -6.37
N GLY A 34 -10.33 2.15 -6.75
CA GLY A 34 -10.62 2.56 -8.10
C GLY A 34 -10.05 3.93 -8.44
N VAL A 35 -9.98 4.24 -9.73
CA VAL A 35 -9.35 5.47 -10.19
C VAL A 35 -10.08 6.72 -9.66
N ASN A 36 -11.40 6.68 -9.58
CA ASN A 36 -12.13 7.84 -9.07
C ASN A 36 -11.85 8.10 -7.60
N SER A 37 -11.78 7.03 -6.81
CA SER A 37 -11.42 7.16 -5.40
C SER A 37 -10.00 7.73 -5.26
N PHE A 38 -9.08 7.22 -6.05
CA PHE A 38 -7.70 7.67 -6.02
C PHE A 38 -7.62 9.19 -6.31
N LYS A 39 -8.34 9.64 -7.32
CA LYS A 39 -8.32 11.06 -7.69
C LYS A 39 -8.95 11.95 -6.63
N LYS A 40 -9.96 11.46 -5.94
CA LYS A 40 -10.60 12.24 -4.88
C LYS A 40 -9.72 12.42 -3.67
N GLY A 41 -8.84 11.50 -3.43
CA GLY A 41 -7.92 11.60 -2.32
C GLY A 41 -7.23 10.28 -2.04
N HIS A 42 -5.92 10.31 -2.03
CA HIS A 42 -5.11 9.12 -1.75
C HIS A 42 -3.97 9.50 -0.82
N ILE A 43 -3.34 8.48 -0.27
CA ILE A 43 -2.17 8.69 0.59
C ILE A 43 -1.06 9.26 -0.26
N PRO A 44 -0.39 10.35 0.19
CA PRO A 44 0.67 10.98 -0.60
C PRO A 44 1.73 9.95 -1.00
N THR A 45 2.21 10.06 -2.21
CA THR A 45 3.20 9.22 -2.86
C THR A 45 2.67 7.86 -3.32
N ALA A 46 1.41 7.52 -3.06
CA ALA A 46 0.88 6.22 -3.41
C ALA A 46 0.88 5.99 -4.92
N ILE A 47 1.24 4.77 -5.30
CA ILE A 47 1.16 4.29 -6.67
C ILE A 47 -0.24 3.73 -6.86
N HIS A 48 -0.93 4.12 -7.93
CA HIS A 48 -2.25 3.58 -8.22
C HIS A 48 -2.10 2.24 -8.93
N PHE A 49 -2.48 1.17 -8.26
CA PHE A 49 -2.21 -0.20 -8.70
C PHE A 49 -2.71 -0.50 -10.11
N SER A 50 -4.00 -0.23 -10.37
CA SER A 50 -4.56 -0.57 -11.68
C SER A 50 -4.00 0.29 -12.80
N SER A 51 -3.56 1.51 -12.49
CA SER A 51 -3.00 2.39 -13.52
C SER A 51 -1.61 1.95 -13.96
N VAL A 52 -0.77 1.46 -13.04
CA VAL A 52 0.56 1.02 -13.43
C VAL A 52 0.53 -0.37 -14.06
N GLY A 53 -0.43 -1.21 -13.67
CA GLY A 53 -0.59 -2.52 -14.29
C GLY A 53 0.69 -3.31 -14.33
N LYS A 54 1.06 -3.76 -15.53
CA LYS A 54 2.25 -4.59 -15.72
C LYS A 54 3.56 -3.86 -15.45
N LYS A 55 3.50 -2.55 -15.30
CA LYS A 55 4.71 -1.77 -15.03
C LYS A 55 4.98 -1.63 -13.53
N LEU A 56 4.26 -2.37 -12.70
CA LEU A 56 4.44 -2.27 -11.26
C LEU A 56 5.91 -2.49 -10.87
N SER A 57 6.57 -3.47 -11.48
CA SER A 57 7.97 -3.77 -11.13
C SER A 57 8.88 -2.56 -11.34
N GLN A 58 8.55 -1.69 -12.27
CA GLN A 58 9.35 -0.50 -12.54
C GLN A 58 9.08 0.61 -11.53
N SER A 59 7.98 0.51 -10.81
CA SER A 59 7.58 1.52 -9.82
C SER A 59 8.02 1.19 -8.41
N LEU A 60 8.50 -0.03 -8.19
CA LEU A 60 8.91 -0.48 -6.86
C LEU A 60 10.42 -0.33 -6.69
N PRO A 61 10.89 -0.23 -5.44
CA PRO A 61 12.31 -0.03 -5.20
C PRO A 61 13.12 -1.26 -5.62
N LYS A 62 14.39 -1.05 -5.94
CA LYS A 62 15.26 -2.15 -6.34
C LYS A 62 15.57 -3.08 -5.18
N ASN A 63 15.68 -2.53 -3.99
CA ASN A 63 15.97 -3.34 -2.80
C ASN A 63 14.70 -4.05 -2.36
N LYS A 64 14.71 -5.38 -2.43
CA LYS A 64 13.54 -6.19 -2.12
C LYS A 64 13.18 -6.22 -0.64
N ASN A 65 14.04 -5.69 0.21
CA ASN A 65 13.77 -5.59 1.66
C ASN A 65 13.13 -4.28 2.04
N ASN A 66 13.00 -3.35 1.10
CA ASN A 66 12.35 -2.07 1.40
C ASN A 66 10.86 -2.29 1.67
N LEU A 67 10.32 -1.45 2.55
CA LEU A 67 8.93 -1.57 2.99
C LEU A 67 7.96 -1.21 1.87
N ILE A 68 7.00 -2.09 1.68
CA ILE A 68 5.88 -1.88 0.76
C ILE A 68 4.61 -1.90 1.60
N VAL A 69 3.73 -0.93 1.42
CA VAL A 69 2.44 -0.91 2.11
C VAL A 69 1.32 -0.82 1.08
N SER A 70 0.38 -1.77 1.15
CA SER A 70 -0.78 -1.77 0.26
C SER A 70 -2.04 -1.44 1.06
N TYR A 71 -2.97 -0.71 0.47
CA TYR A 71 -4.21 -0.36 1.17
C TYR A 71 -5.37 -0.25 0.20
N CYS A 72 -6.58 -0.35 0.77
CA CYS A 72 -7.81 -0.11 0.01
C CYS A 72 -8.75 0.83 0.78
N GLY A 73 -10.03 0.50 0.88
CA GLY A 73 -11.03 1.47 1.36
C GLY A 73 -11.03 1.72 2.85
N GLY A 74 -11.00 0.67 3.65
CA GLY A 74 -11.10 0.82 5.09
C GLY A 74 -11.09 -0.51 5.78
N PRO A 75 -11.42 -0.52 7.08
CA PRO A 75 -11.44 -1.77 7.85
C PRO A 75 -12.36 -2.80 7.18
N GLY A 76 -11.90 -4.03 7.13
CA GLY A 76 -12.67 -5.10 6.51
C GLY A 76 -12.47 -5.24 5.01
N CYS A 77 -11.85 -4.28 4.36
CA CYS A 77 -11.59 -4.40 2.93
C CYS A 77 -10.40 -5.31 2.69
N SER A 78 -10.56 -6.31 1.82
CA SER A 78 -9.47 -7.24 1.52
C SER A 78 -8.81 -6.99 0.18
N ALA A 79 -9.28 -6.00 -0.58
CA ALA A 79 -8.73 -5.75 -1.92
C ALA A 79 -7.26 -5.36 -1.89
N TYR A 80 -6.75 -4.87 -0.76
CA TYR A 80 -5.33 -4.54 -0.63
C TYR A 80 -4.44 -5.74 -0.99
N LYS A 81 -4.97 -6.96 -0.83
CA LYS A 81 -4.18 -8.16 -1.10
C LYS A 81 -3.72 -8.25 -2.53
N ARG A 82 -4.47 -7.65 -3.47
CA ARG A 82 -4.03 -7.66 -4.86
C ARG A 82 -2.69 -6.97 -5.03
N GLY A 83 -2.54 -5.81 -4.42
CA GLY A 83 -1.27 -5.08 -4.49
C GLY A 83 -0.18 -5.77 -3.70
N ALA A 84 -0.51 -6.25 -2.50
CA ALA A 84 0.45 -6.92 -1.64
C ALA A 84 0.96 -8.22 -2.29
N ASP A 85 0.03 -9.03 -2.83
CA ASP A 85 0.41 -10.28 -3.49
C ASP A 85 1.25 -10.03 -4.74
N ALA A 86 0.92 -8.98 -5.49
CA ALA A 86 1.71 -8.65 -6.68
C ALA A 86 3.14 -8.30 -6.30
N ALA A 87 3.32 -7.52 -5.22
CA ALA A 87 4.66 -7.20 -4.73
C ALA A 87 5.38 -8.45 -4.23
N ALA A 88 4.65 -9.32 -3.53
CA ALA A 88 5.26 -10.56 -3.03
C ALA A 88 5.75 -11.43 -4.17
N LYS A 89 4.98 -11.53 -5.25
CA LYS A 89 5.38 -12.31 -6.42
C LYS A 89 6.64 -11.76 -7.08
N LEU A 90 6.85 -10.46 -6.95
CA LEU A 90 8.05 -9.82 -7.48
C LEU A 90 9.26 -9.95 -6.56
N GLY A 91 9.10 -10.64 -5.42
CA GLY A 91 10.19 -10.92 -4.52
C GLY A 91 10.34 -9.99 -3.33
N TYR A 92 9.41 -9.05 -3.15
CA TYR A 92 9.47 -8.14 -2.01
C TYR A 92 9.09 -8.88 -0.74
N LYS A 93 9.86 -8.67 0.32
CA LYS A 93 9.75 -9.45 1.54
C LYS A 93 9.20 -8.68 2.74
N ASN A 94 9.18 -7.36 2.65
CA ASN A 94 8.75 -6.52 3.76
C ASN A 94 7.47 -5.80 3.35
N ILE A 95 6.36 -6.53 3.42
CA ILE A 95 5.07 -6.04 2.94
C ILE A 95 4.11 -5.96 4.11
N LYS A 96 3.46 -4.81 4.25
CA LYS A 96 2.43 -4.59 5.26
C LYS A 96 1.19 -4.04 4.59
N HIS A 97 0.09 -3.99 5.34
CA HIS A 97 -1.11 -3.32 4.83
C HIS A 97 -1.60 -2.32 5.87
N LEU A 98 -2.29 -1.30 5.37
CA LEU A 98 -2.93 -0.32 6.25
C LEU A 98 -4.40 -0.69 6.35
N SER A 99 -4.77 -1.38 7.42
CA SER A 99 -6.16 -1.83 7.58
C SER A 99 -7.12 -0.66 7.71
N ALA A 100 -6.64 0.47 8.23
CA ALA A 100 -7.49 1.66 8.32
C ALA A 100 -7.96 2.13 6.95
N GLY A 101 -7.17 1.87 5.91
CA GLY A 101 -7.52 2.25 4.55
C GLY A 101 -7.62 3.75 4.35
N ILE A 102 -8.08 4.15 3.16
CA ILE A 102 -8.20 5.58 2.89
C ILE A 102 -9.23 6.24 3.79
N SER A 103 -10.27 5.52 4.17
CA SER A 103 -11.30 6.11 5.03
C SER A 103 -10.75 6.46 6.41
N GLY A 104 -9.98 5.56 7.01
CA GLY A 104 -9.36 5.84 8.32
C GLY A 104 -8.28 6.90 8.22
N TRP A 105 -7.53 6.87 7.14
CA TRP A 105 -6.50 7.89 6.89
C TRP A 105 -7.12 9.28 6.87
N LYS A 106 -8.21 9.45 6.10
CA LYS A 106 -8.90 10.74 6.03
C LYS A 106 -9.49 11.15 7.37
N ARG A 107 -10.10 10.19 8.07
CA ARG A 107 -10.72 10.48 9.36
C ARG A 107 -9.70 10.94 10.39
N SER A 108 -8.47 10.46 10.28
CA SER A 108 -7.41 10.84 11.21
C SER A 108 -6.92 12.27 10.99
N GLY A 109 -7.29 12.89 9.88
CA GLY A 109 -6.81 14.22 9.53
C GLY A 109 -5.46 14.21 8.85
N ALA A 110 -4.94 13.04 8.50
CA ALA A 110 -3.66 12.95 7.80
C ALA A 110 -3.77 13.57 6.42
N GLN A 111 -2.64 14.03 5.92
CA GLN A 111 -2.58 14.71 4.62
C GLN A 111 -2.93 13.76 3.49
N ILE A 112 -3.70 14.26 2.52
CA ILE A 112 -4.03 13.49 1.33
C ILE A 112 -3.53 14.21 0.09
N ALA A 113 -3.30 13.44 -0.96
CA ALA A 113 -2.99 13.97 -2.28
C ALA A 113 -4.20 13.76 -3.17
N GLN A 114 -4.36 14.60 -4.19
CA GLN A 114 -5.49 14.53 -5.11
C GLN A 114 -4.97 14.54 -6.54
N LYS A 115 -5.81 14.03 -7.39
CA LYS A 115 -5.60 13.83 -8.81
C LYS A 115 -4.59 12.70 -9.09
#